data_5ba8be519c790c0d2f669f0e44fd82af
#
_entry.id   5ba8be519c790c0d2f669f0e44fd82af
#
_cell.length_a   1.000
_cell.length_b   1.000
_cell.length_c   1.000
_cell.angle_alpha   90.00
_cell.angle_beta   90.00
_cell.angle_gamma   90.00
#
_symmetry.space_group_name_H-M   'P 1'
#
loop_
_entity.id
_entity.type
_entity.pdbx_description
1 polymer ?
#
loop_
_entity_poly.entity_id
_entity_poly.type
_entity_poly.pdbx_seq_one_letter_code
_entity_poly.pdbx_strand_id
1 'polypeptide(L)'
;MTDAMRFTPDQLTLQEGDTVRFVVRNRGRMLHEMVIGTPDELAKHAALMARFPNMEHDAPYMVHVEPGKTGEIVWHFNRAGRFEFACLIAGHYEAGMRGTITVNPKQGDTK
;
A
#
# COMPACT_ATOMS: atom_id res chain seq x y z
N MET A 1 -10.63 0.24 3.15
CA MET A 1 -10.76 -0.74 2.04
C MET A 1 -12.20 -1.25 1.98
N THR A 2 -12.72 -1.37 0.80
CA THR A 2 -14.08 -1.88 0.58
C THR A 2 -14.10 -2.83 -0.61
N ASP A 3 -15.18 -3.58 -0.77
CA ASP A 3 -15.37 -4.46 -1.91
C ASP A 3 -15.71 -3.69 -3.20
N ALA A 4 -15.83 -2.36 -3.13
CA ALA A 4 -15.86 -1.50 -4.31
C ALA A 4 -14.47 -1.36 -4.93
N MET A 5 -13.47 -2.03 -4.40
CA MET A 5 -12.08 -2.02 -4.85
C MET A 5 -11.47 -0.63 -4.75
N ARG A 6 -11.63 0.00 -3.58
CA ARG A 6 -11.14 1.35 -3.33
C ARG A 6 -10.44 1.45 -1.98
N PHE A 7 -9.41 2.29 -1.96
CA PHE A 7 -8.86 2.84 -0.73
C PHE A 7 -9.42 4.24 -0.53
N THR A 8 -9.64 4.62 0.72
CA THR A 8 -10.05 5.98 1.07
C THR A 8 -9.24 6.42 2.27
N PRO A 9 -8.42 7.47 2.18
CA PRO A 9 -8.08 8.25 0.96
C PRO A 9 -7.20 7.46 0.00
N ASP A 10 -7.13 7.91 -1.25
CA ASP A 10 -6.31 7.26 -2.27
C ASP A 10 -5.10 8.10 -2.72
N GLN A 11 -4.88 9.23 -2.06
CA GLN A 11 -3.71 10.08 -2.30
C GLN A 11 -3.19 10.61 -0.98
N LEU A 12 -1.88 10.54 -0.81
CA LEU A 12 -1.20 11.06 0.37
C LEU A 12 0.00 11.87 -0.06
N THR A 13 0.29 12.93 0.70
CA THR A 13 1.49 13.75 0.49
C THR A 13 2.25 13.79 1.80
N LEU A 14 3.51 13.40 1.75
CA LEU A 14 4.39 13.31 2.90
C LEU A 14 5.68 14.03 2.63
N GLN A 15 6.51 14.17 3.66
CA GLN A 15 7.86 14.71 3.52
C GLN A 15 8.88 13.63 3.81
N GLU A 16 10.01 13.73 3.16
CA GLU A 16 11.15 12.86 3.41
C GLU A 16 11.50 12.90 4.90
N GLY A 17 11.66 11.72 5.49
CA GLY A 17 11.91 11.59 6.92
C GLY A 17 10.68 11.27 7.75
N ASP A 18 9.48 11.38 7.17
CA ASP A 18 8.25 11.06 7.89
C ASP A 18 8.14 9.57 8.18
N THR A 19 7.71 9.24 9.38
CA THR A 19 7.32 7.88 9.73
C THR A 19 5.80 7.86 9.85
N VAL A 20 5.15 6.98 9.10
CA VAL A 20 3.70 6.95 9.01
C VAL A 20 3.18 5.61 9.49
N ARG A 21 2.18 5.67 10.34
CA ARG A 21 1.43 4.49 10.79
C ARG A 21 0.15 4.42 9.98
N PHE A 22 0.06 3.42 9.14
CA PHE A 22 -1.15 3.17 8.37
C PHE A 22 -2.05 2.22 9.14
N VAL A 23 -3.22 2.70 9.50
CA VAL A 23 -4.25 1.86 10.12
C VAL A 23 -5.27 1.55 9.03
N VAL A 24 -5.33 0.28 8.64
CA VAL A 24 -6.08 -0.14 7.46
C VAL A 24 -7.27 -0.96 7.91
N ARG A 25 -8.46 -0.45 7.64
CA ARG A 25 -9.71 -1.13 7.97
C ARG A 25 -10.32 -1.75 6.73
N ASN A 26 -10.73 -3.00 6.85
CA ASN A 26 -11.44 -3.69 5.79
C ASN A 26 -12.93 -3.72 6.14
N ARG A 27 -13.70 -2.90 5.44
CA ARG A 27 -15.16 -2.83 5.62
C ARG A 27 -15.92 -3.70 4.64
N GLY A 28 -15.20 -4.45 3.81
CA GLY A 28 -15.79 -5.35 2.84
C GLY A 28 -16.04 -6.73 3.41
N ARG A 29 -16.40 -7.64 2.54
CA ARG A 29 -16.63 -9.06 2.84
C ARG A 29 -15.55 -9.97 2.30
N MET A 30 -14.58 -9.40 1.57
CA MET A 30 -13.48 -10.12 0.94
C MET A 30 -12.18 -9.79 1.66
N LEU A 31 -11.22 -10.69 1.56
CA LEU A 31 -9.87 -10.41 2.01
C LEU A 31 -9.27 -9.30 1.15
N HIS A 32 -8.65 -8.34 1.77
CA HIS A 32 -7.91 -7.29 1.09
C HIS A 32 -6.51 -7.21 1.67
N GLU A 33 -5.60 -6.63 0.88
CA GLU A 33 -4.26 -6.35 1.38
C GLU A 33 -3.85 -4.94 1.03
N MET A 34 -2.84 -4.43 1.72
CA MET A 34 -2.19 -3.17 1.38
C MET A 34 -0.69 -3.42 1.26
N VAL A 35 -0.12 -3.08 0.13
CA VAL A 35 1.31 -3.19 -0.15
C VAL A 35 1.81 -1.82 -0.55
N ILE A 36 2.91 -1.38 0.05
CA ILE A 36 3.53 -0.09 -0.23
C ILE A 36 4.82 -0.33 -1.00
N GLY A 37 5.04 0.46 -2.06
CA GLY A 37 6.29 0.38 -2.80
C GLY A 37 6.29 1.35 -3.97
N THR A 38 7.39 1.33 -4.73
CA THR A 38 7.43 2.03 -6.01
C THR A 38 6.58 1.28 -7.02
N PRO A 39 6.18 1.93 -8.12
CA PRO A 39 5.42 1.22 -9.16
C PRO A 39 6.11 -0.05 -9.66
N ASP A 40 7.44 -0.03 -9.80
CA ASP A 40 8.19 -1.21 -10.23
C ASP A 40 8.15 -2.32 -9.18
N GLU A 41 8.28 -1.98 -7.91
CA GLU A 41 8.21 -2.96 -6.82
C GLU A 41 6.84 -3.61 -6.75
N LEU A 42 5.78 -2.82 -6.92
CA LEU A 42 4.42 -3.34 -6.91
C LEU A 42 4.16 -4.25 -8.10
N ALA A 43 4.68 -3.92 -9.27
CA ALA A 43 4.53 -4.75 -10.46
C ALA A 43 5.21 -6.11 -10.26
N LYS A 44 6.41 -6.13 -9.66
CA LYS A 44 7.10 -7.37 -9.35
C LYS A 44 6.35 -8.23 -8.35
N HIS A 45 5.79 -7.59 -7.33
CA HIS A 45 5.01 -8.29 -6.31
C HIS A 45 3.73 -8.87 -6.91
N ALA A 46 3.05 -8.12 -7.78
CA ALA A 46 1.85 -8.59 -8.46
C ALA A 46 2.14 -9.81 -9.34
N ALA A 47 3.28 -9.79 -10.05
CA ALA A 47 3.69 -10.92 -10.88
C ALA A 47 3.97 -12.16 -10.02
N LEU A 48 4.60 -11.97 -8.86
CA LEU A 48 4.88 -13.05 -7.92
C LEU A 48 3.58 -13.66 -7.40
N MET A 49 2.61 -12.83 -7.03
CA MET A 49 1.32 -13.31 -6.53
C MET A 49 0.51 -14.03 -7.60
N ALA A 50 0.62 -13.61 -8.86
CA ALA A 50 -0.04 -14.29 -9.97
C ALA A 50 0.52 -15.70 -10.19
N ARG A 51 1.84 -15.88 -9.97
CA ARG A 51 2.49 -17.19 -10.11
C ARG A 51 2.23 -18.10 -8.92
N PHE A 52 2.10 -17.53 -7.72
CA PHE A 52 1.95 -18.29 -6.48
C PHE A 52 0.77 -17.76 -5.67
N PRO A 53 -0.46 -17.88 -6.18
CA PRO A 53 -1.63 -17.25 -5.56
C PRO A 53 -1.98 -17.81 -4.17
N ASN A 54 -1.56 -19.02 -3.88
CA ASN A 54 -1.85 -19.65 -2.57
C ASN A 54 -0.70 -19.52 -1.59
N MET A 55 0.37 -18.81 -1.96
CA MET A 55 1.52 -18.63 -1.11
C MET A 55 1.30 -17.41 -0.21
N GLU A 56 1.51 -17.59 1.08
CA GLU A 56 1.48 -16.46 1.99
C GLU A 56 2.76 -15.64 1.83
N HIS A 57 2.58 -14.35 1.63
CA HIS A 57 3.67 -13.40 1.59
C HIS A 57 3.55 -12.49 2.79
N ASP A 58 4.63 -12.33 3.52
CA ASP A 58 4.65 -11.48 4.70
C ASP A 58 5.89 -10.60 4.64
N ALA A 59 5.70 -9.30 4.77
CA ALA A 59 6.78 -8.33 4.71
C ALA A 59 6.39 -7.06 5.47
N PRO A 60 7.37 -6.29 5.96
CA PRO A 60 7.08 -5.06 6.72
C PRO A 60 6.26 -4.02 5.97
N TYR A 61 6.30 -4.03 4.65
CA TYR A 61 5.62 -3.06 3.81
C TYR A 61 4.24 -3.52 3.35
N MET A 62 3.73 -4.60 3.91
CA MET A 62 2.43 -5.12 3.50
C MET A 62 1.65 -5.68 4.69
N VAL A 63 0.34 -5.68 4.55
CA VAL A 63 -0.56 -6.28 5.54
C VAL A 63 -1.77 -6.87 4.82
N HIS A 64 -2.17 -8.06 5.27
CA HIS A 64 -3.42 -8.69 4.86
C HIS A 64 -4.48 -8.38 5.91
N VAL A 65 -5.65 -7.94 5.48
CA VAL A 65 -6.74 -7.57 6.38
C VAL A 65 -7.99 -8.37 6.04
N GLU A 66 -8.37 -9.23 6.95
CA GLU A 66 -9.60 -10.01 6.80
C GLU A 66 -10.84 -9.13 6.90
N PRO A 67 -11.99 -9.57 6.36
CA PRO A 67 -13.23 -8.80 6.44
C PRO A 67 -13.57 -8.41 7.87
N GLY A 68 -13.90 -7.15 8.07
CA GLY A 68 -14.28 -6.61 9.37
C GLY A 68 -13.12 -6.38 10.32
N LYS A 69 -11.89 -6.63 9.89
CA LYS A 69 -10.70 -6.49 10.73
C LYS A 69 -9.92 -5.23 10.38
N THR A 70 -8.91 -4.95 11.18
CA THR A 70 -8.01 -3.82 11.00
C THR A 70 -6.58 -4.33 11.03
N GLY A 71 -5.78 -3.88 10.06
CA GLY A 71 -4.35 -4.16 10.01
C GLY A 71 -3.54 -2.89 10.14
N GLU A 72 -2.24 -3.02 10.25
CA GLU A 72 -1.37 -1.88 10.48
C GLU A 72 -0.04 -2.05 9.76
N ILE A 73 0.45 -0.97 9.16
CA ILE A 73 1.80 -0.87 8.63
C ILE A 73 2.43 0.39 9.20
N VAL A 74 3.64 0.27 9.75
CA VAL A 74 4.44 1.43 10.12
C VAL A 74 5.62 1.50 9.16
N TRP A 75 5.74 2.61 8.45
CA TRP A 75 6.77 2.75 7.43
C TRP A 75 7.46 4.10 7.53
N HIS A 76 8.79 4.08 7.47
CA HIS A 76 9.61 5.27 7.47
C HIS A 76 10.02 5.61 6.03
N PHE A 77 9.61 6.78 5.57
CA PHE A 77 9.91 7.25 4.21
C PHE A 77 11.21 8.02 4.22
N ASN A 78 12.31 7.31 4.00
CA ASN A 78 13.65 7.89 4.12
C ASN A 78 14.21 8.44 2.80
N ARG A 79 13.38 8.52 1.77
CA ARG A 79 13.76 9.16 0.51
C ARG A 79 12.55 9.74 -0.17
N ALA A 80 12.80 10.86 -0.88
CA ALA A 80 11.77 11.50 -1.67
C ALA A 80 11.46 10.68 -2.91
N GLY A 81 10.28 10.86 -3.46
CA GLY A 81 9.86 10.21 -4.68
C GLY A 81 8.40 9.89 -4.69
N ARG A 82 7.99 9.11 -5.67
CA ARG A 82 6.62 8.67 -5.82
C ARG A 82 6.52 7.20 -5.46
N PHE A 83 5.60 6.92 -4.55
CA PHE A 83 5.27 5.57 -4.12
C PHE A 83 3.80 5.30 -4.37
N GLU A 84 3.42 4.05 -4.30
CA GLU A 84 2.03 3.64 -4.41
C GLU A 84 1.70 2.67 -3.30
N PHE A 85 0.42 2.56 -3.00
CA PHE A 85 -0.08 1.47 -2.19
C PHE A 85 -1.21 0.80 -2.98
N ALA A 86 -1.30 -0.51 -2.84
CA ALA A 86 -2.21 -1.28 -3.68
C ALA A 86 -2.63 -2.56 -2.99
N CYS A 87 -3.80 -3.06 -3.39
CA CYS A 87 -4.21 -4.43 -3.09
C CYS A 87 -3.88 -5.26 -4.32
N LEU A 88 -2.95 -6.20 -4.18
CA LEU A 88 -2.46 -7.00 -5.31
C LEU A 88 -3.10 -8.38 -5.37
N ILE A 89 -4.16 -8.61 -4.61
CA ILE A 89 -4.98 -9.81 -4.77
C ILE A 89 -5.56 -9.81 -6.18
N ALA A 90 -5.56 -10.98 -6.83
CA ALA A 90 -5.93 -11.09 -8.23
C ALA A 90 -7.26 -10.39 -8.54
N GLY A 91 -7.27 -9.51 -9.53
CA GLY A 91 -8.43 -8.75 -9.96
C GLY A 91 -8.67 -7.46 -9.19
N HIS A 92 -8.12 -7.28 -7.99
CA HIS A 92 -8.38 -6.10 -7.18
C HIS A 92 -7.64 -4.88 -7.70
N TYR A 93 -6.37 -5.03 -8.04
CA TYR A 93 -5.55 -3.93 -8.57
C TYR A 93 -6.14 -3.42 -9.89
N GLU A 94 -6.50 -4.32 -10.78
CA GLU A 94 -7.06 -3.99 -12.09
C GLU A 94 -8.40 -3.28 -11.94
N ALA A 95 -9.13 -3.55 -10.87
CA ALA A 95 -10.40 -2.88 -10.58
C ALA A 95 -10.21 -1.48 -10.01
N GLY A 96 -8.96 -1.06 -9.76
CA GLY A 96 -8.64 0.28 -9.28
C GLY A 96 -8.29 0.37 -7.81
N MET A 97 -8.05 -0.75 -7.14
CA MET A 97 -7.70 -0.74 -5.72
C MET A 97 -6.24 -0.36 -5.51
N ARG A 98 -5.96 0.92 -5.65
CA ARG A 98 -4.63 1.49 -5.57
C ARG A 98 -4.70 2.96 -5.19
N GLY A 99 -3.59 3.48 -4.66
CA GLY A 99 -3.44 4.89 -4.33
C GLY A 99 -2.02 5.35 -4.53
N THR A 100 -1.79 6.65 -4.40
CA THR A 100 -0.48 7.24 -4.61
C THR A 100 0.01 7.94 -3.35
N ILE A 101 1.33 7.89 -3.15
CA ILE A 101 2.03 8.60 -2.07
C ILE A 101 3.12 9.43 -2.71
N THR A 102 3.05 10.75 -2.51
CA THR A 102 4.10 11.66 -2.95
C THR A 102 4.92 12.04 -1.73
N VAL A 103 6.21 11.74 -1.77
CA VAL A 103 7.15 12.10 -0.71
C VAL A 103 8.01 13.24 -1.22
N ASN A 104 7.81 14.42 -0.69
CA ASN A 104 8.55 15.61 -1.08
C ASN A 104 9.91 15.65 -0.40
N PRO A 105 10.93 16.25 -1.04
CA PRO A 105 12.22 16.43 -0.40
C PRO A 105 12.06 17.21 0.90
N LYS A 106 12.87 16.85 1.89
CA LYS A 106 12.87 17.52 3.16
C LYS A 106 13.26 18.98 2.98
N GLN A 107 12.44 19.90 3.50
CA GLN A 107 12.71 21.32 3.45
C GLN A 107 13.48 21.76 4.69
N GLY A 108 14.07 22.95 4.62
CA GLY A 108 14.81 23.50 5.72
C GLY A 108 16.30 23.17 5.71
N ASP A 109 16.70 22.24 4.89
CA ASP A 109 18.11 21.89 4.71
C ASP A 109 18.78 22.68 3.61
N THR A 110 18.00 23.47 2.92
CA THR A 110 18.49 24.35 1.87
C THR A 110 19.02 25.62 2.52
N LYS A 111 20.27 25.69 2.65
CA LYS A 111 20.91 26.83 3.29
C LYS A 111 21.92 27.48 2.39
#